data_6853b6d16e7210ebf8b93608c67808a0
#
_entry.id   6853b6d16e7210ebf8b93608c67808a0
#
_cell.length_a   1.000
_cell.length_b   1.000
_cell.length_c   1.000
_cell.angle_alpha   90.00
_cell.angle_beta   90.00
_cell.angle_gamma   90.00
#
_symmetry.space_group_name_H-M   'P 1'
#
loop_
_entity.id
_entity.type
_entity.pdbx_description
1 polymer ?
#
loop_
_entity_poly.entity_id
_entity_poly.type
_entity_poly.pdbx_seq_one_letter_code
_entity_poly.pdbx_strand_id
1 'polypeptide(L)'
;KEALMQLESLLWQCPDWDLRTRLEQLQTSYKYMLEYMRQGANDPERWNVYRKLVADTWEIADRSRLLMLDNASSRYYHEVRRTPRPESLSAYTLKKLLHMLESFNDDLAVSGLLSDEKMDEVLKRHEETLKYMFLQTWTNSAWTPEEEEDAQSMLTSELLPVNDLCLFISAVTLSLMECFDLRKIMWLLDAYRHPDVNAGQRALVGVIFIFHIYRNRLSLYNDLVKRVDLMDEI
;
A
#
# COMPACT_ATOMS: atom_id res chain seq x y z
N LYS A 1 18.60 12.50 -15.56
CA LYS A 1 19.11 11.77 -16.74
C LYS A 1 19.82 10.49 -16.32
N GLU A 2 20.82 10.58 -15.45
CA GLU A 2 21.60 9.43 -15.00
C GLU A 2 20.74 8.34 -14.36
N ALA A 3 19.83 8.69 -13.44
CA ALA A 3 18.90 7.75 -12.82
C ALA A 3 18.04 6.99 -13.84
N LEU A 4 17.54 7.67 -14.88
CA LEU A 4 16.77 7.03 -15.95
C LEU A 4 17.60 6.03 -16.75
N MET A 5 18.87 6.35 -17.02
CA MET A 5 19.79 5.43 -17.70
C MET A 5 20.12 4.21 -16.83
N GLN A 6 20.30 4.41 -15.53
CA GLN A 6 20.51 3.30 -14.59
C GLN A 6 19.29 2.38 -14.49
N LEU A 7 18.08 2.95 -14.41
CA LEU A 7 16.82 2.19 -14.43
C LEU A 7 16.65 1.40 -15.73
N GLU A 8 16.98 2.01 -16.87
CA GLU A 8 16.95 1.30 -18.15
C GLU A 8 17.88 0.09 -18.16
N SER A 9 19.12 0.25 -17.68
CA SER A 9 20.07 -0.86 -17.56
C SER A 9 19.57 -1.96 -16.62
N LEU A 10 18.90 -1.62 -15.50
CA LEU A 10 18.33 -2.58 -14.59
C LEU A 10 17.14 -3.32 -15.23
N LEU A 11 16.26 -2.62 -15.94
CA LEU A 11 15.08 -3.21 -16.58
C LEU A 11 15.44 -4.11 -17.77
N TRP A 12 16.64 -3.99 -18.36
CA TRP A 12 17.11 -4.96 -19.33
C TRP A 12 17.31 -6.36 -18.72
N GLN A 13 17.59 -6.44 -17.42
CA GLN A 13 17.73 -7.70 -16.69
C GLN A 13 16.39 -8.21 -16.13
N CYS A 14 15.34 -7.38 -16.16
CA CYS A 14 14.02 -7.70 -15.65
C CYS A 14 13.02 -7.79 -16.82
N PRO A 15 12.36 -8.94 -17.05
CA PRO A 15 11.47 -9.15 -18.19
C PRO A 15 10.06 -8.54 -17.99
N ASP A 16 9.96 -7.37 -17.38
CA ASP A 16 8.69 -6.67 -17.20
C ASP A 16 8.48 -5.65 -18.32
N TRP A 17 7.52 -5.95 -19.21
CA TRP A 17 7.20 -5.11 -20.35
C TRP A 17 6.50 -3.80 -19.95
N ASP A 18 5.64 -3.83 -18.93
CA ASP A 18 4.89 -2.65 -18.49
C ASP A 18 5.84 -1.59 -17.92
N LEU A 19 6.76 -2.00 -17.05
CA LEU A 19 7.76 -1.10 -16.48
C LEU A 19 8.69 -0.50 -17.54
N ARG A 20 9.05 -1.27 -18.57
CA ARG A 20 9.86 -0.75 -19.68
C ARG A 20 9.11 0.31 -20.47
N THR A 21 7.85 0.04 -20.83
CA THR A 21 7.00 0.99 -21.55
C THR A 21 6.82 2.28 -20.74
N ARG A 22 6.57 2.16 -19.46
CA ARG A 22 6.45 3.32 -18.54
C ARG A 22 7.75 4.12 -18.46
N LEU A 23 8.91 3.46 -18.42
CA LEU A 23 10.21 4.14 -18.42
C LEU A 23 10.47 4.89 -19.73
N GLU A 24 10.13 4.30 -20.89
CA GLU A 24 10.25 4.96 -22.20
C GLU A 24 9.36 6.21 -22.30
N GLN A 25 8.13 6.12 -21.80
CA GLN A 25 7.21 7.27 -21.74
C GLN A 25 7.77 8.38 -20.84
N LEU A 26 8.34 8.00 -19.70
CA LEU A 26 8.96 8.93 -18.77
C LEU A 26 10.20 9.61 -19.38
N GLN A 27 11.08 8.86 -20.05
CA GLN A 27 12.23 9.38 -20.76
C GLN A 27 11.82 10.36 -21.86
N THR A 28 10.77 10.04 -22.61
CA THR A 28 10.20 10.88 -23.65
C THR A 28 9.66 12.19 -23.08
N SER A 29 8.88 12.12 -22.01
CA SER A 29 8.33 13.29 -21.32
C SER A 29 9.45 14.21 -20.77
N TYR A 30 10.49 13.61 -20.18
CA TYR A 30 11.65 14.35 -19.70
C TYR A 30 12.41 15.06 -20.85
N LYS A 31 12.58 14.38 -21.99
CA LYS A 31 13.21 14.94 -23.18
C LYS A 31 12.42 16.14 -23.71
N TYR A 32 11.11 16.03 -23.84
CA TYR A 32 10.26 17.13 -24.26
C TYR A 32 10.33 18.31 -23.29
N MET A 33 10.26 18.08 -22.01
CA MET A 33 10.41 19.14 -21.01
C MET A 33 11.73 19.92 -21.19
N LEU A 34 12.85 19.22 -21.44
CA LEU A 34 14.15 19.85 -21.66
C LEU A 34 14.18 20.65 -22.99
N GLU A 35 13.52 20.16 -24.03
CA GLU A 35 13.45 20.85 -25.32
C GLU A 35 12.65 22.14 -25.23
N TYR A 36 11.49 22.14 -24.57
CA TYR A 36 10.71 23.34 -24.28
C TYR A 36 11.51 24.38 -23.48
N MET A 37 12.30 23.91 -22.51
CA MET A 37 13.20 24.80 -21.77
C MET A 37 14.26 25.49 -22.67
N ARG A 38 14.84 24.75 -23.62
CA ARG A 38 15.83 25.26 -24.57
C ARG A 38 15.23 26.31 -25.53
N GLN A 39 13.95 26.16 -25.85
CA GLN A 39 13.21 27.11 -26.71
C GLN A 39 12.80 28.38 -25.97
N GLY A 40 13.13 28.49 -24.65
CA GLY A 40 12.82 29.67 -23.85
C GLY A 40 11.37 29.75 -23.37
N ALA A 41 10.61 28.66 -23.49
CA ALA A 41 9.24 28.62 -23.00
C ALA A 41 9.22 28.74 -21.45
N ASN A 42 8.50 29.73 -20.95
CA ASN A 42 8.28 29.94 -19.52
C ASN A 42 6.92 29.34 -19.14
N ASP A 43 6.94 28.07 -18.75
CA ASP A 43 5.74 27.35 -18.28
C ASP A 43 5.68 27.40 -16.75
N PRO A 44 4.65 28.00 -16.15
CA PRO A 44 4.47 28.04 -14.69
C PRO A 44 4.27 26.64 -14.09
N GLU A 45 3.70 25.69 -14.86
CA GLU A 45 3.46 24.31 -14.41
C GLU A 45 4.70 23.41 -14.50
N ARG A 46 5.80 23.90 -15.02
CA ARG A 46 7.04 23.12 -15.22
C ARG A 46 7.51 22.40 -13.96
N TRP A 47 7.41 23.06 -12.81
CA TRP A 47 7.81 22.42 -11.54
C TRP A 47 6.91 21.27 -11.14
N ASN A 48 5.61 21.36 -11.42
CA ASN A 48 4.66 20.27 -11.16
C ASN A 48 4.94 19.08 -12.09
N VAL A 49 5.22 19.34 -13.36
CA VAL A 49 5.65 18.31 -14.32
C VAL A 49 6.94 17.64 -13.86
N TYR A 50 7.94 18.41 -13.44
CA TYR A 50 9.21 17.88 -12.96
C TYR A 50 9.04 17.01 -11.70
N ARG A 51 8.28 17.49 -10.72
CA ARG A 51 7.95 16.72 -9.51
C ARG A 51 7.29 15.38 -9.85
N LYS A 52 6.33 15.39 -10.77
CA LYS A 52 5.67 14.17 -11.24
C LYS A 52 6.66 13.22 -11.90
N LEU A 53 7.52 13.70 -12.79
CA LEU A 53 8.55 12.87 -13.41
C LEU A 53 9.49 12.23 -12.38
N VAL A 54 9.85 12.95 -11.33
CA VAL A 54 10.67 12.41 -10.22
C VAL A 54 9.88 11.36 -9.42
N ALA A 55 8.62 11.63 -9.10
CA ALA A 55 7.75 10.68 -8.40
C ALA A 55 7.57 9.37 -9.19
N ASP A 56 7.28 9.47 -10.49
CA ASP A 56 7.14 8.32 -11.40
C ASP A 56 8.46 7.54 -11.52
N THR A 57 9.60 8.24 -11.51
CA THR A 57 10.94 7.60 -11.49
C THR A 57 11.12 6.73 -10.24
N TRP A 58 10.73 7.25 -9.07
CA TRP A 58 10.77 6.50 -7.82
C TRP A 58 9.85 5.29 -7.84
N GLU A 59 8.64 5.42 -8.39
CA GLU A 59 7.70 4.31 -8.50
C GLU A 59 8.24 3.17 -9.36
N ILE A 60 8.82 3.50 -10.52
CA ILE A 60 9.48 2.50 -11.38
C ILE A 60 10.65 1.83 -10.64
N ALA A 61 11.46 2.60 -9.90
CA ALA A 61 12.58 2.07 -9.14
C ALA A 61 12.13 1.09 -8.05
N ASP A 62 11.07 1.43 -7.28
CA ASP A 62 10.52 0.56 -6.24
C ASP A 62 9.98 -0.75 -6.81
N ARG A 63 9.21 -0.67 -7.89
CA ARG A 63 8.66 -1.86 -8.57
C ARG A 63 9.75 -2.75 -9.15
N SER A 64 10.75 -2.14 -9.80
CA SER A 64 11.91 -2.88 -10.32
C SER A 64 12.67 -3.59 -9.20
N ARG A 65 12.89 -2.90 -8.07
CA ARG A 65 13.53 -3.48 -6.88
C ARG A 65 12.74 -4.68 -6.35
N LEU A 66 11.42 -4.57 -6.23
CA LEU A 66 10.58 -5.67 -5.77
C LEU A 66 10.67 -6.89 -6.69
N LEU A 67 10.55 -6.70 -7.99
CA LEU A 67 10.64 -7.80 -8.97
C LEU A 67 12.00 -8.52 -8.91
N MET A 68 13.09 -7.77 -8.78
CA MET A 68 14.42 -8.36 -8.66
C MET A 68 14.56 -9.15 -7.35
N LEU A 69 14.08 -8.61 -6.24
CA LEU A 69 14.14 -9.26 -4.93
C LEU A 69 13.20 -10.47 -4.85
N ASP A 70 12.02 -10.41 -5.48
CA ASP A 70 11.12 -11.55 -5.55
C ASP A 70 11.79 -12.77 -6.19
N ASN A 71 12.75 -12.58 -7.10
CA ASN A 71 13.48 -13.69 -7.72
C ASN A 71 14.72 -14.13 -6.95
N ALA A 72 15.34 -13.25 -6.17
CA ALA A 72 16.67 -13.47 -5.59
C ALA A 72 16.68 -13.60 -4.06
N SER A 73 15.68 -13.04 -3.36
CA SER A 73 15.67 -12.96 -1.91
C SER A 73 15.05 -14.20 -1.25
N SER A 74 15.66 -14.64 -0.15
CA SER A 74 15.12 -15.67 0.76
C SER A 74 14.31 -15.09 1.92
N ARG A 75 14.06 -13.79 1.95
CA ARG A 75 13.19 -13.18 2.97
C ARG A 75 11.76 -13.70 2.82
N TYR A 76 11.11 -13.99 3.96
CA TYR A 76 9.74 -14.53 4.01
C TYR A 76 8.72 -13.68 3.22
N TYR A 77 8.88 -12.36 3.23
CA TYR A 77 8.06 -11.44 2.41
C TYR A 77 8.04 -11.84 0.94
N HIS A 78 9.23 -12.06 0.35
CA HIS A 78 9.36 -12.42 -1.06
C HIS A 78 8.92 -13.87 -1.34
N GLU A 79 9.07 -14.77 -0.37
CA GLU A 79 8.54 -16.14 -0.47
C GLU A 79 7.02 -16.14 -0.55
N VAL A 80 6.34 -15.36 0.32
CA VAL A 80 4.88 -15.20 0.29
C VAL A 80 4.41 -14.61 -1.03
N ARG A 81 5.12 -13.61 -1.55
CA ARG A 81 4.79 -12.98 -2.85
C ARG A 81 4.92 -13.94 -4.02
N ARG A 82 5.91 -14.82 -4.01
CA ARG A 82 6.11 -15.85 -5.06
C ARG A 82 5.11 -17.00 -4.96
N THR A 83 4.59 -17.27 -3.78
CA THR A 83 3.66 -18.40 -3.57
C THR A 83 2.36 -18.13 -4.31
N PRO A 84 1.99 -18.98 -5.27
CA PRO A 84 0.72 -18.84 -5.97
C PRO A 84 -0.43 -18.88 -4.95
N ARG A 85 -1.32 -17.91 -5.03
CA ARG A 85 -2.54 -17.94 -4.20
C ARG A 85 -3.47 -19.02 -4.75
N PRO A 86 -4.02 -19.91 -3.89
CA PRO A 86 -5.04 -20.84 -4.32
C PRO A 86 -6.20 -20.09 -5.01
N GLU A 87 -6.73 -20.66 -6.09
CA GLU A 87 -7.85 -20.03 -6.83
C GLU A 87 -9.05 -19.72 -5.93
N SER A 88 -9.30 -20.59 -4.95
CA SER A 88 -10.35 -20.37 -3.92
C SER A 88 -10.13 -19.12 -3.09
N LEU A 89 -8.87 -18.67 -2.93
CA LEU A 89 -8.50 -17.49 -2.13
C LEU A 89 -8.31 -16.24 -3.00
N SER A 90 -8.10 -16.37 -4.31
CA SER A 90 -8.02 -15.23 -5.22
C SER A 90 -9.35 -14.45 -5.34
N ALA A 91 -10.46 -15.10 -4.95
CA ALA A 91 -11.79 -14.50 -4.90
C ALA A 91 -12.07 -13.66 -3.62
N TYR A 92 -11.13 -13.59 -2.67
CA TYR A 92 -11.30 -12.80 -1.44
C TYR A 92 -10.79 -11.37 -1.66
N THR A 93 -11.70 -10.47 -2.00
CA THR A 93 -11.45 -9.02 -1.96
C THR A 93 -11.40 -8.53 -0.50
N LEU A 94 -10.83 -7.35 -0.25
CA LEU A 94 -10.86 -6.73 1.08
C LEU A 94 -12.29 -6.58 1.60
N LYS A 95 -13.24 -6.23 0.73
CA LYS A 95 -14.66 -6.14 1.05
C LYS A 95 -15.24 -7.46 1.57
N LYS A 96 -14.90 -8.57 0.92
CA LYS A 96 -15.38 -9.88 1.37
C LYS A 96 -14.75 -10.29 2.70
N LEU A 97 -13.46 -9.99 2.89
CA LEU A 97 -12.78 -10.21 4.15
C LEU A 97 -13.38 -9.38 5.28
N LEU A 98 -13.69 -8.10 5.03
CA LEU A 98 -14.39 -7.25 5.99
C LEU A 98 -15.71 -7.91 6.45
N HIS A 99 -16.56 -8.32 5.50
CA HIS A 99 -17.83 -8.96 5.85
C HIS A 99 -17.65 -10.23 6.71
N MET A 100 -16.62 -11.02 6.43
CA MET A 100 -16.31 -12.22 7.24
C MET A 100 -15.83 -11.85 8.65
N LEU A 101 -15.10 -10.77 8.81
CA LEU A 101 -14.61 -10.30 10.10
C LEU A 101 -15.72 -9.62 10.92
N GLU A 102 -16.61 -8.87 10.28
CA GLU A 102 -17.77 -8.24 10.92
C GLU A 102 -18.75 -9.27 11.50
N SER A 103 -18.96 -10.40 10.81
CA SER A 103 -19.86 -11.45 11.29
C SER A 103 -19.30 -12.28 12.45
N PHE A 104 -18.01 -12.12 12.78
CA PHE A 104 -17.33 -12.96 13.75
C PHE A 104 -17.97 -12.99 15.14
N ASN A 105 -18.33 -11.82 15.69
CA ASN A 105 -18.92 -11.73 17.03
C ASN A 105 -20.29 -12.40 17.09
N ASP A 106 -21.11 -12.26 16.04
CA ASP A 106 -22.42 -12.90 15.94
C ASP A 106 -22.27 -14.41 15.78
N ASP A 107 -21.37 -14.85 14.91
CA ASP A 107 -21.06 -16.26 14.71
C ASP A 107 -20.56 -16.93 16.01
N LEU A 108 -19.70 -16.21 16.76
CA LEU A 108 -19.18 -16.70 18.04
C LEU A 108 -20.29 -16.82 19.09
N ALA A 109 -21.16 -15.83 19.20
CA ALA A 109 -22.29 -15.84 20.12
C ALA A 109 -23.25 -17.00 19.81
N VAL A 110 -23.57 -17.23 18.54
CA VAL A 110 -24.44 -18.33 18.11
C VAL A 110 -23.78 -19.69 18.36
N SER A 111 -22.50 -19.84 18.02
CA SER A 111 -21.76 -21.12 18.18
C SER A 111 -21.58 -21.51 19.64
N GLY A 112 -21.37 -20.55 20.54
CA GLY A 112 -21.28 -20.78 21.98
C GLY A 112 -22.57 -21.32 22.61
N LEU A 113 -23.73 -21.10 21.98
CA LEU A 113 -25.02 -21.69 22.39
C LEU A 113 -25.20 -23.13 21.90
N LEU A 114 -24.40 -23.57 20.93
CA LEU A 114 -24.58 -24.87 20.27
C LEU A 114 -23.62 -25.94 20.83
N SER A 115 -22.32 -25.71 20.76
CA SER A 115 -21.28 -26.60 21.30
C SER A 115 -19.89 -25.95 21.27
N ASP A 116 -19.00 -26.47 22.15
CA ASP A 116 -17.58 -26.01 22.17
C ASP A 116 -16.87 -26.31 20.85
N GLU A 117 -17.16 -27.42 20.19
CA GLU A 117 -16.58 -27.79 18.90
C GLU A 117 -16.92 -26.75 17.81
N LYS A 118 -18.16 -26.25 17.79
CA LYS A 118 -18.56 -25.22 16.83
C LYS A 118 -17.94 -23.87 17.13
N MET A 119 -17.73 -23.57 18.39
CA MET A 119 -17.00 -22.37 18.80
C MET A 119 -15.54 -22.45 18.32
N ASP A 120 -14.87 -23.58 18.48
CA ASP A 120 -13.50 -23.78 17.98
C ASP A 120 -13.41 -23.66 16.45
N GLU A 121 -14.41 -24.15 15.72
CA GLU A 121 -14.48 -23.97 14.25
C GLU A 121 -14.60 -22.49 13.86
N VAL A 122 -15.40 -21.70 14.56
CA VAL A 122 -15.56 -20.26 14.31
C VAL A 122 -14.26 -19.52 14.59
N LEU A 123 -13.62 -19.81 15.74
CA LEU A 123 -12.33 -19.22 16.12
C LEU A 123 -11.24 -19.53 15.07
N LYS A 124 -11.14 -20.79 14.65
CA LYS A 124 -10.18 -21.19 13.63
C LYS A 124 -10.40 -20.50 12.28
N ARG A 125 -11.67 -20.41 11.85
CA ARG A 125 -12.03 -19.71 10.61
C ARG A 125 -11.67 -18.22 10.69
N HIS A 126 -11.89 -17.58 11.84
CA HIS A 126 -11.53 -16.18 12.07
C HIS A 126 -10.01 -16.00 11.99
N GLU A 127 -9.23 -16.85 12.66
CA GLU A 127 -7.76 -16.81 12.61
C GLU A 127 -7.23 -16.98 11.18
N GLU A 128 -7.79 -17.92 10.41
CA GLU A 128 -7.44 -18.11 9.00
C GLU A 128 -7.79 -16.88 8.15
N THR A 129 -8.93 -16.25 8.41
CA THR A 129 -9.35 -15.00 7.73
C THR A 129 -8.40 -13.87 8.04
N LEU A 130 -8.03 -13.67 9.30
CA LEU A 130 -7.06 -12.65 9.73
C LEU A 130 -5.68 -12.88 9.11
N LYS A 131 -5.19 -14.11 9.14
CA LYS A 131 -3.92 -14.46 8.50
C LYS A 131 -3.94 -14.15 7.01
N TYR A 132 -5.03 -14.47 6.35
CA TYR A 132 -5.18 -14.22 4.92
C TYR A 132 -5.23 -12.71 4.62
N MET A 133 -6.06 -11.97 5.35
CA MET A 133 -6.13 -10.50 5.27
C MET A 133 -4.75 -9.87 5.45
N PHE A 134 -4.03 -10.29 6.49
CA PHE A 134 -2.69 -9.77 6.80
C PHE A 134 -1.72 -10.02 5.65
N LEU A 135 -1.59 -11.26 5.19
CA LEU A 135 -0.64 -11.63 4.14
C LEU A 135 -0.98 -10.94 2.81
N GLN A 136 -2.27 -10.87 2.46
CA GLN A 136 -2.72 -10.19 1.26
C GLN A 136 -2.38 -8.69 1.30
N THR A 137 -2.68 -8.02 2.41
CA THR A 137 -2.43 -6.58 2.58
C THR A 137 -0.94 -6.27 2.62
N TRP A 138 -0.18 -7.07 3.39
CA TRP A 138 1.26 -6.89 3.52
C TRP A 138 2.00 -7.04 2.19
N THR A 139 1.63 -8.04 1.38
CA THR A 139 2.33 -8.35 0.13
C THR A 139 1.79 -7.60 -1.09
N ASN A 140 0.69 -6.87 -0.95
CA ASN A 140 0.20 -5.96 -1.99
C ASN A 140 1.09 -4.72 -2.06
N SER A 141 1.76 -4.49 -3.18
CA SER A 141 2.69 -3.37 -3.34
C SER A 141 2.02 -2.02 -3.62
N ALA A 142 0.81 -2.02 -4.18
CA ALA A 142 0.06 -0.81 -4.49
C ALA A 142 -1.45 -1.08 -4.52
N TRP A 143 -2.24 -0.22 -3.91
CA TRP A 143 -3.69 -0.31 -3.95
C TRP A 143 -4.27 0.23 -5.26
N THR A 144 -5.28 -0.46 -5.76
CA THR A 144 -6.22 0.11 -6.74
C THR A 144 -7.18 1.09 -6.05
N PRO A 145 -7.91 1.92 -6.80
CA PRO A 145 -8.97 2.76 -6.22
C PRO A 145 -10.04 1.94 -5.46
N GLU A 146 -10.39 0.76 -5.96
CA GLU A 146 -11.35 -0.14 -5.31
C GLU A 146 -10.82 -0.68 -3.98
N GLU A 147 -9.54 -1.08 -3.93
CA GLU A 147 -8.91 -1.55 -2.68
C GLU A 147 -8.77 -0.42 -1.65
N GLU A 148 -8.59 0.83 -2.09
CA GLU A 148 -8.60 2.01 -1.22
C GLU A 148 -9.99 2.22 -0.60
N GLU A 149 -11.07 2.11 -1.38
CA GLU A 149 -12.46 2.19 -0.90
C GLU A 149 -12.78 1.06 0.08
N ASP A 150 -12.37 -0.18 -0.24
CA ASP A 150 -12.54 -1.33 0.64
C ASP A 150 -11.77 -1.13 1.97
N ALA A 151 -10.54 -0.62 1.91
CA ALA A 151 -9.74 -0.31 3.10
C ALA A 151 -10.37 0.82 3.93
N GLN A 152 -10.97 1.82 3.28
CA GLN A 152 -11.72 2.88 3.97
C GLN A 152 -12.95 2.30 4.69
N SER A 153 -13.62 1.33 4.08
CA SER A 153 -14.74 0.63 4.71
C SER A 153 -14.29 -0.14 5.96
N MET A 154 -13.10 -0.76 5.95
CA MET A 154 -12.52 -1.39 7.16
C MET A 154 -12.25 -0.37 8.27
N LEU A 155 -11.80 0.84 7.93
CA LEU A 155 -11.50 1.87 8.91
C LEU A 155 -12.76 2.45 9.57
N THR A 156 -13.86 2.49 8.84
CA THR A 156 -15.12 3.10 9.29
C THR A 156 -16.16 2.10 9.83
N SER A 157 -15.85 0.80 9.78
CA SER A 157 -16.76 -0.25 10.27
C SER A 157 -16.88 -0.22 11.80
N GLU A 158 -18.09 -0.11 12.30
CA GLU A 158 -18.40 -0.22 13.73
C GLU A 158 -18.48 -1.69 14.20
N LEU A 159 -18.58 -2.64 13.29
CA LEU A 159 -18.70 -4.07 13.58
C LEU A 159 -17.36 -4.79 13.60
N LEU A 160 -16.34 -4.22 12.97
CA LEU A 160 -15.01 -4.81 12.93
C LEU A 160 -14.35 -4.75 14.32
N PRO A 161 -13.91 -5.88 14.90
CA PRO A 161 -13.17 -5.87 16.16
C PRO A 161 -11.91 -4.98 16.07
N VAL A 162 -11.70 -4.14 17.08
CA VAL A 162 -10.57 -3.18 17.10
C VAL A 162 -9.22 -3.87 16.96
N ASN A 163 -9.06 -5.06 17.52
CA ASN A 163 -7.82 -5.84 17.39
C ASN A 163 -7.55 -6.25 15.93
N ASP A 164 -8.59 -6.56 15.18
CA ASP A 164 -8.51 -6.95 13.78
C ASP A 164 -8.15 -5.73 12.92
N LEU A 165 -8.77 -4.57 13.21
CA LEU A 165 -8.39 -3.29 12.62
C LEU A 165 -6.92 -2.96 12.90
N CYS A 166 -6.47 -3.14 14.15
CA CYS A 166 -5.06 -2.93 14.53
C CYS A 166 -4.11 -3.85 13.75
N LEU A 167 -4.52 -5.10 13.49
CA LEU A 167 -3.74 -6.02 12.67
C LEU A 167 -3.69 -5.56 11.21
N PHE A 168 -4.81 -5.07 10.67
CA PHE A 168 -4.86 -4.51 9.32
C PHE A 168 -3.97 -3.27 9.18
N ILE A 169 -4.02 -2.32 10.14
CA ILE A 169 -3.11 -1.15 10.18
C ILE A 169 -1.63 -1.59 10.17
N SER A 170 -1.31 -2.64 10.93
CA SER A 170 0.05 -3.19 10.95
C SER A 170 0.46 -3.77 9.60
N ALA A 171 -0.44 -4.50 8.93
CA ALA A 171 -0.18 -5.05 7.60
C ALA A 171 0.05 -3.96 6.56
N VAL A 172 -0.75 -2.88 6.59
CA VAL A 172 -0.56 -1.69 5.73
C VAL A 172 0.78 -1.03 6.00
N THR A 173 1.13 -0.83 7.27
CA THR A 173 2.42 -0.24 7.65
C THR A 173 3.59 -1.06 7.14
N LEU A 174 3.57 -2.37 7.35
CA LEU A 174 4.63 -3.28 6.88
C LEU A 174 4.70 -3.35 5.35
N SER A 175 3.56 -3.27 4.66
CA SER A 175 3.52 -3.16 3.20
C SER A 175 4.22 -1.89 2.72
N LEU A 176 3.94 -0.76 3.37
CA LEU A 176 4.59 0.53 3.07
C LEU A 176 6.10 0.52 3.37
N MET A 177 6.58 -0.26 4.32
CA MET A 177 8.02 -0.41 4.55
C MET A 177 8.73 -1.14 3.40
N GLU A 178 8.02 -1.95 2.63
CA GLU A 178 8.57 -2.66 1.47
C GLU A 178 8.40 -1.88 0.16
N CYS A 179 7.31 -1.14 -0.02
CA CYS A 179 7.04 -0.36 -1.22
C CYS A 179 6.21 0.89 -0.91
N PHE A 180 6.58 1.99 -1.54
CA PHE A 180 5.83 3.24 -1.41
C PHE A 180 4.49 3.13 -2.14
N ASP A 181 3.43 3.55 -1.47
CA ASP A 181 2.11 3.76 -2.06
C ASP A 181 1.43 4.97 -1.42
N LEU A 182 1.12 5.98 -2.23
CA LEU A 182 0.50 7.22 -1.75
C LEU A 182 -0.88 6.98 -1.14
N ARG A 183 -1.71 6.10 -1.74
CA ARG A 183 -3.05 5.77 -1.22
C ARG A 183 -2.98 5.19 0.18
N LYS A 184 -2.08 4.23 0.39
CA LYS A 184 -1.86 3.63 1.72
C LYS A 184 -1.36 4.64 2.75
N ILE A 185 -0.49 5.57 2.34
CA ILE A 185 -0.02 6.63 3.25
C ILE A 185 -1.16 7.56 3.64
N MET A 186 -1.99 7.99 2.68
CA MET A 186 -3.15 8.84 2.94
C MET A 186 -4.15 8.13 3.86
N TRP A 187 -4.43 6.87 3.60
CA TRP A 187 -5.28 6.05 4.44
C TRP A 187 -4.70 5.88 5.87
N LEU A 188 -3.39 5.71 6.00
CA LEU A 188 -2.73 5.59 7.31
C LEU A 188 -2.84 6.89 8.13
N LEU A 189 -2.82 8.06 7.47
CA LEU A 189 -3.10 9.34 8.10
C LEU A 189 -4.58 9.47 8.54
N ASP A 190 -5.52 8.88 7.81
CA ASP A 190 -6.92 8.81 8.24
C ASP A 190 -7.08 7.84 9.42
N ALA A 191 -6.39 6.70 9.40
CA ALA A 191 -6.37 5.75 10.50
C ALA A 191 -5.78 6.34 11.79
N TYR A 192 -4.84 7.28 11.72
CA TYR A 192 -4.34 8.02 12.88
C TYR A 192 -5.44 8.81 13.59
N ARG A 193 -6.48 9.27 12.87
CA ARG A 193 -7.63 10.01 13.41
C ARG A 193 -8.76 9.12 13.92
N HIS A 194 -8.55 7.80 13.91
CA HIS A 194 -9.57 6.86 14.39
C HIS A 194 -9.93 7.12 15.86
N PRO A 195 -11.24 7.08 16.24
CA PRO A 195 -11.69 7.37 17.60
C PRO A 195 -11.16 6.38 18.65
N ASP A 196 -10.89 5.13 18.26
CA ASP A 196 -10.24 4.17 19.16
C ASP A 196 -8.75 4.47 19.29
N VAL A 197 -8.31 4.61 20.55
CA VAL A 197 -6.94 5.01 20.91
C VAL A 197 -5.91 4.00 20.43
N ASN A 198 -6.20 2.69 20.48
CA ASN A 198 -5.24 1.66 20.08
C ASN A 198 -5.01 1.69 18.57
N ALA A 199 -6.09 1.85 17.78
CA ALA A 199 -6.01 1.99 16.34
C ALA A 199 -5.23 3.26 15.95
N GLY A 200 -5.59 4.41 16.55
CA GLY A 200 -4.91 5.68 16.31
C GLY A 200 -3.42 5.65 16.66
N GLN A 201 -3.05 5.11 17.83
CA GLN A 201 -1.64 4.99 18.23
C GLN A 201 -0.84 4.05 17.32
N ARG A 202 -1.45 2.95 16.88
CA ARG A 202 -0.82 2.02 15.95
C ARG A 202 -0.55 2.68 14.61
N ALA A 203 -1.52 3.43 14.10
CA ALA A 203 -1.36 4.20 12.87
C ALA A 203 -0.29 5.29 13.01
N LEU A 204 -0.24 6.00 14.15
CA LEU A 204 0.79 7.01 14.43
C LEU A 204 2.20 6.42 14.34
N VAL A 205 2.43 5.27 14.97
CA VAL A 205 3.72 4.57 14.89
C VAL A 205 4.06 4.23 13.43
N GLY A 206 3.08 3.75 12.67
CA GLY A 206 3.22 3.51 11.23
C GLY A 206 3.61 4.77 10.47
N VAL A 207 2.90 5.88 10.68
CA VAL A 207 3.19 7.19 10.04
C VAL A 207 4.63 7.63 10.32
N ILE A 208 5.09 7.54 11.57
CA ILE A 208 6.46 7.93 11.96
C ILE A 208 7.50 7.11 11.17
N PHE A 209 7.34 5.78 11.10
CA PHE A 209 8.27 4.93 10.35
C PHE A 209 8.26 5.26 8.86
N ILE A 210 7.09 5.42 8.27
CA ILE A 210 6.94 5.67 6.83
C ILE A 210 7.47 7.05 6.46
N PHE A 211 7.21 8.06 7.27
CA PHE A 211 7.76 9.41 7.05
C PHE A 211 9.29 9.42 7.19
N HIS A 212 9.84 8.67 8.11
CA HIS A 212 11.30 8.54 8.23
C HIS A 212 11.92 7.83 7.01
N ILE A 213 11.33 6.73 6.55
CA ILE A 213 11.82 5.96 5.39
C ILE A 213 11.76 6.81 4.12
N TYR A 214 10.64 7.51 3.89
CA TYR A 214 10.37 8.22 2.64
C TYR A 214 10.60 9.74 2.70
N ARG A 215 11.26 10.25 3.75
CA ARG A 215 11.48 11.68 4.01
C ARG A 215 11.97 12.49 2.79
N ASN A 216 12.77 11.87 1.92
CA ASN A 216 13.36 12.55 0.77
C ASN A 216 12.41 12.69 -0.43
N ARG A 217 11.22 12.08 -0.37
CA ARG A 217 10.29 12.10 -1.49
C ARG A 217 8.86 12.53 -1.12
N LEU A 218 8.53 12.67 0.16
CA LEU A 218 7.18 13.08 0.58
C LEU A 218 6.78 14.43 -0.02
N SER A 219 7.71 15.37 -0.12
CA SER A 219 7.49 16.70 -0.70
C SER A 219 7.18 16.70 -2.20
N LEU A 220 7.33 15.56 -2.88
CA LEU A 220 6.96 15.43 -4.29
C LEU A 220 5.42 15.35 -4.47
N TYR A 221 4.69 15.00 -3.43
CA TYR A 221 3.25 14.75 -3.45
C TYR A 221 2.50 15.90 -2.78
N ASN A 222 1.99 16.84 -3.58
CA ASN A 222 1.33 18.05 -3.07
C ASN A 222 0.12 17.73 -2.17
N ASP A 223 -0.65 16.68 -2.49
CA ASP A 223 -1.82 16.32 -1.71
C ASP A 223 -1.44 15.77 -0.33
N LEU A 224 -0.33 15.02 -0.25
CA LEU A 224 0.22 14.57 1.02
C LEU A 224 0.71 15.75 1.88
N VAL A 225 1.43 16.69 1.27
CA VAL A 225 1.93 17.90 1.97
C VAL A 225 0.75 18.68 2.55
N LYS A 226 -0.28 18.99 1.73
CA LYS A 226 -1.50 19.66 2.19
C LYS A 226 -2.19 18.91 3.32
N ARG A 227 -2.24 17.57 3.24
CA ARG A 227 -2.88 16.75 4.28
C ARG A 227 -2.16 16.83 5.60
N VAL A 228 -0.81 16.83 5.57
CA VAL A 228 0.03 16.97 6.78
C VAL A 228 -0.10 18.36 7.36
N ASP A 229 -0.03 19.43 6.54
CA ASP A 229 -0.20 20.81 6.98
C ASP A 229 -1.54 21.01 7.73
N LEU A 230 -2.63 20.41 7.23
CA LEU A 230 -3.93 20.42 7.90
C LEU A 230 -3.96 19.65 9.23
N MET A 231 -3.00 18.76 9.48
CA MET A 231 -2.89 18.04 10.76
C MET A 231 -2.15 18.86 11.82
N ASP A 232 -1.25 19.73 11.43
CA ASP A 232 -0.51 20.61 12.34
C ASP A 232 -1.38 21.80 12.86
N GLU A 233 -2.54 22.04 12.23
CA GLU A 233 -3.50 23.09 12.63
C GLU A 233 -4.52 22.62 13.70
N ILE A 234 -4.48 21.36 14.14
CA ILE A 234 -5.38 20.76 15.14
C ILE A 234 -4.62 20.47 16.44
#